data_7c2e42250ad7a5ed8d7a479c246ff9bd
#
_entry.id   7c2e42250ad7a5ed8d7a479c246ff9bd
#
_cell.length_a   1.000
_cell.length_b   1.000
_cell.length_c   1.000
_cell.angle_alpha   90.00
_cell.angle_beta   90.00
_cell.angle_gamma   90.00
#
_symmetry.space_group_name_H-M   'P 1'
#
loop_
_entity.id
_entity.type
_entity.pdbx_description
1 polymer ?
#
loop_
_entity_poly.entity_id
_entity_poly.type
_entity_poly.pdbx_seq_one_letter_code
_entity_poly.pdbx_strand_id
1 'polypeptide(L)'
;ADASIALAAPEPGFDAVVSAANALADPLRANVLRILKDDSYGVLELCRIVDAAQPALSHHLKVLHRAGLVVRRREGNSIFYRRAPSPPPARAALLDAVDEVSLPAEQHERIDAVHAERRARSNAFFAAHADDFASNQARISEVGVYAASVLDTVDRLGLAAGAALEVGPGDGELLAAL
;
A
#
# COMPACT_ATOMS: atom_id res chain seq x y z
N ALA A 1 39.84 -38.73 -3.56
CA ALA A 1 39.55 -38.04 -2.28
C ALA A 1 38.41 -37.05 -2.52
N ASP A 2 37.21 -37.47 -2.20
CA ASP A 2 36.00 -36.67 -2.37
C ASP A 2 35.91 -35.77 -1.13
N ALA A 3 36.23 -34.50 -1.31
CA ALA A 3 36.09 -33.49 -0.25
C ALA A 3 34.62 -33.07 -0.23
N SER A 4 33.79 -33.88 0.45
CA SER A 4 32.44 -33.46 0.81
C SER A 4 32.55 -32.26 1.73
N ILE A 5 32.28 -31.05 1.22
CA ILE A 5 32.16 -29.85 2.04
C ILE A 5 30.87 -30.02 2.87
N ALA A 6 31.02 -30.42 4.13
CA ALA A 6 29.93 -30.41 5.07
C ALA A 6 29.51 -28.95 5.26
N LEU A 7 28.39 -28.55 4.66
CA LEU A 7 27.78 -27.27 4.95
C LEU A 7 27.39 -27.26 6.44
N ALA A 8 27.93 -26.36 7.23
CA ALA A 8 27.50 -26.14 8.60
C ALA A 8 26.00 -25.85 8.61
N ALA A 9 25.31 -26.25 9.69
CA ALA A 9 23.89 -25.93 9.83
C ALA A 9 23.67 -24.41 9.67
N PRO A 10 22.69 -23.98 8.85
CA PRO A 10 22.51 -22.56 8.56
C PRO A 10 22.19 -21.79 9.85
N GLU A 11 22.88 -20.66 10.02
CA GLU A 11 22.64 -19.72 11.11
C GLU A 11 21.18 -19.19 11.07
N PRO A 12 20.55 -18.96 12.23
CA PRO A 12 19.23 -18.34 12.28
C PRO A 12 19.23 -17.02 11.50
N GLY A 13 18.46 -16.97 10.43
CA GLY A 13 18.41 -15.82 9.51
C GLY A 13 19.06 -16.07 8.14
N PHE A 14 20.01 -16.99 8.02
CA PHE A 14 20.61 -17.32 6.72
C PHE A 14 19.57 -17.86 5.73
N ASP A 15 18.73 -18.80 6.16
CA ASP A 15 17.64 -19.33 5.33
C ASP A 15 16.66 -18.26 4.88
N ALA A 16 16.42 -17.25 5.72
CA ALA A 16 15.56 -16.13 5.38
C ALA A 16 16.16 -15.23 4.29
N VAL A 17 17.49 -15.04 4.31
CA VAL A 17 18.22 -14.30 3.26
C VAL A 17 18.20 -15.08 1.96
N VAL A 18 18.51 -16.38 2.00
CA VAL A 18 18.51 -17.27 0.83
C VAL A 18 17.10 -17.33 0.23
N SER A 19 16.06 -17.46 1.05
CA SER A 19 14.67 -17.45 0.59
C SER A 19 14.29 -16.14 -0.10
N ALA A 20 14.70 -14.99 0.45
CA ALA A 20 14.44 -13.70 -0.15
C ALA A 20 15.19 -13.52 -1.48
N ALA A 21 16.48 -13.90 -1.53
CA ALA A 21 17.28 -13.85 -2.75
C ALA A 21 16.70 -14.75 -3.85
N ASN A 22 16.31 -15.98 -3.52
CA ASN A 22 15.63 -16.89 -4.45
C ASN A 22 14.29 -16.33 -4.92
N ALA A 23 13.55 -15.65 -4.05
CA ALA A 23 12.31 -15.00 -4.46
C ALA A 23 12.55 -13.86 -5.46
N LEU A 24 13.66 -13.14 -5.35
CA LEU A 24 14.06 -12.08 -6.28
C LEU A 24 14.69 -12.58 -7.59
N ALA A 25 15.14 -13.83 -7.65
CA ALA A 25 15.77 -14.42 -8.84
C ALA A 25 14.79 -14.67 -10.02
N ASP A 26 13.68 -13.96 -10.07
CA ASP A 26 12.69 -14.02 -11.14
C ASP A 26 12.27 -12.59 -11.52
N PRO A 27 12.34 -12.22 -12.81
CA PRO A 27 12.09 -10.85 -13.26
C PRO A 27 10.66 -10.36 -12.94
N LEU A 28 9.65 -11.23 -13.02
CA LEU A 28 8.28 -10.84 -12.72
C LEU A 28 8.10 -10.55 -11.22
N ARG A 29 8.71 -11.36 -10.35
CA ARG A 29 8.65 -11.13 -8.90
C ARG A 29 9.38 -9.85 -8.50
N ALA A 30 10.57 -9.59 -9.05
CA ALA A 30 11.28 -8.35 -8.84
C ALA A 30 10.46 -7.14 -9.33
N ASN A 31 9.81 -7.27 -10.48
CA ASN A 31 8.94 -6.23 -11.03
C ASN A 31 7.71 -5.96 -10.15
N VAL A 32 7.04 -7.00 -9.66
CA VAL A 32 5.92 -6.88 -8.72
C VAL A 32 6.36 -6.14 -7.44
N LEU A 33 7.56 -6.40 -6.92
CA LEU A 33 8.06 -5.68 -5.75
C LEU A 33 8.29 -4.19 -6.03
N ARG A 34 8.74 -3.81 -7.22
CA ARG A 34 8.84 -2.38 -7.60
C ARG A 34 7.47 -1.69 -7.61
N ILE A 35 6.47 -2.35 -8.20
CA ILE A 35 5.09 -1.85 -8.25
C ILE A 35 4.51 -1.68 -6.83
N LEU A 36 4.82 -2.61 -5.93
CA LEU A 36 4.34 -2.61 -4.54
C LEU A 36 5.15 -1.69 -3.61
N LYS A 37 6.03 -0.84 -4.13
CA LYS A 37 6.90 0.04 -3.33
C LYS A 37 6.08 1.00 -2.46
N ASP A 38 5.19 1.74 -3.08
CA ASP A 38 4.52 2.89 -2.45
C ASP A 38 3.02 2.66 -2.21
N ASP A 39 2.44 1.59 -2.76
CA ASP A 39 1.01 1.31 -2.64
C ASP A 39 0.70 -0.19 -2.49
N SER A 40 -0.56 -0.48 -2.23
CA SER A 40 -1.12 -1.84 -2.18
C SER A 40 -2.04 -2.07 -3.37
N TYR A 41 -1.95 -3.26 -3.97
CA TYR A 41 -2.78 -3.63 -5.12
C TYR A 41 -3.47 -4.97 -4.92
N GLY A 42 -4.70 -5.06 -5.43
CA GLY A 42 -5.41 -6.32 -5.58
C GLY A 42 -4.79 -7.21 -6.67
N VAL A 43 -5.02 -8.53 -6.59
CA VAL A 43 -4.45 -9.48 -7.57
C VAL A 43 -4.83 -9.11 -9.01
N LEU A 44 -6.08 -8.72 -9.26
CA LEU A 44 -6.54 -8.36 -10.60
C LEU A 44 -5.92 -7.05 -11.12
N GLU A 45 -5.66 -6.10 -10.22
CA GLU A 45 -4.96 -4.87 -10.56
C GLU A 45 -3.51 -5.16 -10.93
N LEU A 46 -2.81 -5.97 -10.11
CA LEU A 46 -1.46 -6.42 -10.44
C LEU A 46 -1.40 -7.16 -11.77
N CYS A 47 -2.37 -8.06 -12.06
CA CYS A 47 -2.45 -8.74 -13.36
C CYS A 47 -2.47 -7.75 -14.54
N ARG A 48 -3.25 -6.67 -14.42
CA ARG A 48 -3.34 -5.63 -15.46
C ARG A 48 -2.04 -4.83 -15.58
N ILE A 49 -1.42 -4.47 -14.43
CA ILE A 49 -0.19 -3.69 -14.44
C ILE A 49 0.97 -4.47 -15.06
N VAL A 50 1.14 -5.75 -14.70
CA VAL A 50 2.25 -6.59 -15.20
C VAL A 50 1.92 -7.36 -16.48
N ASP A 51 0.68 -7.27 -16.98
CA ASP A 51 0.18 -8.02 -18.14
C ASP A 51 0.38 -9.53 -18.00
N ALA A 52 -0.10 -10.08 -16.90
CA ALA A 52 0.05 -11.50 -16.60
C ALA A 52 -1.27 -12.16 -16.21
N ALA A 53 -1.43 -13.44 -16.54
CA ALA A 53 -2.58 -14.23 -16.14
C ALA A 53 -2.63 -14.44 -14.62
N GLN A 54 -3.83 -14.36 -14.05
CA GLN A 54 -4.04 -14.46 -12.60
C GLN A 54 -3.46 -15.75 -11.97
N PRO A 55 -3.57 -16.95 -12.56
CA PRO A 55 -2.99 -18.16 -11.95
C PRO A 55 -1.47 -18.07 -11.80
N ALA A 56 -0.77 -17.57 -12.84
CA ALA A 56 0.67 -17.38 -12.84
C ALA A 56 1.09 -16.35 -11.77
N LEU A 57 0.46 -15.17 -11.79
CA LEU A 57 0.76 -14.11 -10.82
C LEU A 57 0.48 -14.56 -9.38
N SER A 58 -0.60 -15.29 -9.15
CA SER A 58 -0.92 -15.84 -7.83
C SER A 58 0.16 -16.76 -7.27
N HIS A 59 0.82 -17.53 -8.15
CA HIS A 59 1.98 -18.35 -7.76
C HIS A 59 3.16 -17.48 -7.33
N HIS A 60 3.51 -16.45 -8.12
CA HIS A 60 4.61 -15.53 -7.81
C HIS A 60 4.35 -14.75 -6.49
N LEU A 61 3.12 -14.30 -6.26
CA LEU A 61 2.73 -13.64 -5.01
C LEU A 61 2.84 -14.57 -3.79
N LYS A 62 2.53 -15.87 -3.94
CA LYS A 62 2.74 -16.85 -2.86
C LYS A 62 4.22 -17.04 -2.53
N VAL A 63 5.10 -17.06 -3.54
CA VAL A 63 6.56 -17.15 -3.33
C VAL A 63 7.07 -15.92 -2.58
N LEU A 64 6.71 -14.71 -3.03
CA LEU A 64 7.05 -13.46 -2.36
C LEU A 64 6.55 -13.40 -0.92
N HIS A 65 5.32 -13.85 -0.68
CA HIS A 65 4.74 -13.88 0.66
C HIS A 65 5.45 -14.85 1.59
N ARG A 66 5.79 -16.07 1.12
CA ARG A 66 6.56 -17.06 1.90
C ARG A 66 7.96 -16.55 2.24
N ALA A 67 8.59 -15.81 1.33
CA ALA A 67 9.89 -15.18 1.56
C ALA A 67 9.80 -13.96 2.50
N GLY A 68 8.60 -13.54 2.91
CA GLY A 68 8.39 -12.38 3.78
C GLY A 68 8.71 -11.04 3.13
N LEU A 69 8.66 -10.97 1.78
CA LEU A 69 8.88 -9.74 1.01
C LEU A 69 7.59 -8.94 0.82
N VAL A 70 6.44 -9.62 0.87
CA VAL A 70 5.13 -9.00 0.81
C VAL A 70 4.21 -9.51 1.91
N VAL A 71 3.29 -8.66 2.33
CA VAL A 71 2.17 -9.01 3.20
C VAL A 71 0.88 -8.92 2.39
N ARG A 72 -0.13 -9.66 2.85
CA ARG A 72 -1.45 -9.65 2.25
C ARG A 72 -2.51 -9.26 3.26
N ARG A 73 -3.51 -8.52 2.81
CA ARG A 73 -4.70 -8.16 3.59
C ARG A 73 -5.95 -8.53 2.79
N ARG A 74 -6.91 -9.15 3.45
CA ARG A 74 -8.22 -9.41 2.85
C ARG A 74 -9.16 -8.25 3.14
N GLU A 75 -9.80 -7.74 2.10
CA GLU A 75 -10.84 -6.71 2.16
C GLU A 75 -12.06 -7.23 1.39
N GLY A 76 -13.08 -7.62 2.12
CA GLY A 76 -14.26 -8.27 1.54
C GLY A 76 -13.87 -9.54 0.78
N ASN A 77 -14.13 -9.57 -0.52
CA ASN A 77 -13.80 -10.67 -1.42
C ASN A 77 -12.45 -10.52 -2.13
N SER A 78 -11.74 -9.42 -1.88
CA SER A 78 -10.47 -9.10 -2.54
C SER A 78 -9.29 -9.33 -1.60
N ILE A 79 -8.15 -9.73 -2.17
CA ILE A 79 -6.88 -9.83 -1.46
C ILE A 79 -5.95 -8.77 -2.03
N PHE A 80 -5.49 -7.88 -1.17
CA PHE A 80 -4.52 -6.84 -1.46
C PHE A 80 -3.13 -7.26 -0.99
N TYR A 81 -2.13 -6.90 -1.77
CA TYR A 81 -0.72 -7.13 -1.47
C TYR A 81 0.01 -5.81 -1.37
N ARG A 82 0.96 -5.72 -0.46
CA ARG A 82 1.93 -4.62 -0.34
C ARG A 82 3.27 -5.18 0.09
N ARG A 83 4.35 -4.43 -0.03
CA ARG A 83 5.63 -4.79 0.59
C ARG A 83 5.48 -5.00 2.09
N ALA A 84 6.27 -5.91 2.63
CA ALA A 84 6.36 -6.11 4.07
C ALA A 84 6.91 -4.82 4.73
N PRO A 85 6.21 -4.26 5.73
CA PRO A 85 6.72 -3.10 6.45
C PRO A 85 7.92 -3.51 7.31
N SER A 86 8.91 -2.62 7.44
CA SER A 86 10.08 -2.80 8.30
C SER A 86 10.79 -4.16 8.11
N PRO A 87 11.24 -4.49 6.89
CA PRO A 87 11.93 -5.75 6.67
C PRO A 87 13.27 -5.77 7.43
N PRO A 88 13.76 -6.96 7.83
CA PRO A 88 15.11 -7.10 8.37
C PRO A 88 16.18 -6.52 7.41
N PRO A 89 17.35 -6.06 7.93
CA PRO A 89 18.34 -5.33 7.13
C PRO A 89 18.73 -6.00 5.80
N ALA A 90 18.93 -7.32 5.80
CA ALA A 90 19.30 -8.05 4.60
C ALA A 90 18.18 -8.02 3.52
N ARG A 91 16.91 -8.07 3.92
CA ARG A 91 15.79 -7.93 2.97
C ARG A 91 15.60 -6.49 2.52
N ALA A 92 15.83 -5.52 3.42
CA ALA A 92 15.81 -4.11 3.07
C ALA A 92 16.84 -3.82 1.96
N ALA A 93 18.09 -4.25 2.12
CA ALA A 93 19.14 -4.08 1.11
C ALA A 93 18.78 -4.70 -0.25
N LEU A 94 18.12 -5.87 -0.25
CA LEU A 94 17.64 -6.49 -1.50
C LEU A 94 16.52 -5.67 -2.16
N LEU A 95 15.61 -5.09 -1.38
CA LEU A 95 14.53 -4.23 -1.87
C LEU A 95 15.08 -2.90 -2.39
N ASP A 96 16.05 -2.32 -1.70
CA ASP A 96 16.75 -1.09 -2.13
C ASP A 96 17.43 -1.30 -3.49
N ALA A 97 18.13 -2.41 -3.67
CA ALA A 97 18.74 -2.75 -4.96
C ALA A 97 17.72 -2.92 -6.10
N VAL A 98 16.54 -3.48 -5.80
CA VAL A 98 15.43 -3.57 -6.77
C VAL A 98 14.89 -2.20 -7.13
N ASP A 99 14.90 -1.27 -6.19
CA ASP A 99 14.36 0.09 -6.35
C ASP A 99 15.26 1.05 -7.13
N GLU A 100 16.54 0.70 -7.31
CA GLU A 100 17.47 1.46 -8.16
C GLU A 100 17.05 1.41 -9.64
N VAL A 101 16.26 0.41 -10.03
CA VAL A 101 15.81 0.25 -11.42
C VAL A 101 14.40 0.80 -11.58
N SER A 102 14.23 1.84 -12.38
CA SER A 102 12.95 2.46 -12.69
C SER A 102 11.98 1.49 -13.38
N LEU A 103 10.69 1.66 -13.14
CA LEU A 103 9.65 0.96 -13.88
C LEU A 103 9.61 1.46 -15.35
N PRO A 104 9.28 0.60 -16.33
CA PRO A 104 9.00 1.03 -17.70
C PRO A 104 7.83 2.04 -17.75
N ALA A 105 7.88 2.97 -18.71
CA ALA A 105 6.84 3.98 -18.91
C ALA A 105 5.45 3.35 -19.06
N GLU A 106 5.33 2.28 -19.82
CA GLU A 106 4.09 1.54 -20.01
C GLU A 106 3.49 1.02 -18.70
N GLN A 107 4.33 0.62 -17.74
CA GLN A 107 3.84 0.18 -16.43
C GLN A 107 3.38 1.35 -15.56
N HIS A 108 4.01 2.52 -15.66
CA HIS A 108 3.51 3.73 -15.01
C HIS A 108 2.13 4.10 -15.55
N GLU A 109 1.92 4.08 -16.85
CA GLU A 109 0.62 4.33 -17.46
C GLU A 109 -0.47 3.37 -16.96
N ARG A 110 -0.14 2.08 -16.82
CA ARG A 110 -1.07 1.08 -16.28
C ARG A 110 -1.37 1.31 -14.78
N ILE A 111 -0.39 1.73 -14.00
CA ILE A 111 -0.56 2.12 -12.59
C ILE A 111 -1.49 3.33 -12.50
N ASP A 112 -1.25 4.36 -13.32
CA ASP A 112 -2.08 5.56 -13.35
C ASP A 112 -3.52 5.26 -13.75
N ALA A 113 -3.73 4.34 -14.69
CA ALA A 113 -5.06 3.87 -15.07
C ALA A 113 -5.79 3.18 -13.91
N VAL A 114 -5.10 2.33 -13.14
CA VAL A 114 -5.66 1.70 -11.93
C VAL A 114 -6.04 2.76 -10.88
N HIS A 115 -5.18 3.74 -10.65
CA HIS A 115 -5.47 4.84 -9.72
C HIS A 115 -6.64 5.70 -10.19
N ALA A 116 -6.73 6.00 -11.48
CA ALA A 116 -7.85 6.74 -12.06
C ALA A 116 -9.18 5.99 -11.88
N GLU A 117 -9.19 4.67 -12.10
CA GLU A 117 -10.36 3.82 -11.87
C GLU A 117 -10.79 3.79 -10.40
N ARG A 118 -9.82 3.68 -9.47
CA ARG A 118 -10.09 3.74 -8.02
C ARG A 118 -10.73 5.06 -7.64
N ARG A 119 -10.16 6.19 -8.12
CA ARG A 119 -10.74 7.54 -7.88
C ARG A 119 -12.13 7.67 -8.44
N ALA A 120 -12.36 7.23 -9.69
CA ALA A 120 -13.67 7.30 -10.32
C ALA A 120 -14.72 6.49 -9.54
N ARG A 121 -14.36 5.27 -9.09
CA ARG A 121 -15.24 4.42 -8.29
C ARG A 121 -15.55 5.04 -6.93
N SER A 122 -14.55 5.60 -6.26
CA SER A 122 -14.72 6.32 -4.98
C SER A 122 -15.65 7.51 -5.14
N ASN A 123 -15.42 8.37 -6.14
CA ASN A 123 -16.24 9.54 -6.42
C ASN A 123 -17.69 9.15 -6.74
N ALA A 124 -17.89 8.12 -7.57
CA ALA A 124 -19.24 7.63 -7.87
C ALA A 124 -19.96 7.08 -6.63
N PHE A 125 -19.23 6.37 -5.76
CA PHE A 125 -19.79 5.88 -4.50
C PHE A 125 -20.23 7.03 -3.58
N PHE A 126 -19.37 8.01 -3.37
CA PHE A 126 -19.69 9.16 -2.52
C PHE A 126 -20.81 10.02 -3.12
N ALA A 127 -20.82 10.23 -4.44
CA ALA A 127 -21.91 10.95 -5.11
C ALA A 127 -23.27 10.23 -4.96
N ALA A 128 -23.28 8.90 -5.04
CA ALA A 128 -24.51 8.13 -4.89
C ALA A 128 -25.05 8.05 -3.46
N HIS A 129 -24.20 8.30 -2.44
CA HIS A 129 -24.53 8.17 -1.02
C HIS A 129 -24.36 9.49 -0.24
N ALA A 130 -24.30 10.63 -0.93
CA ALA A 130 -24.06 11.93 -0.31
C ALA A 130 -25.11 12.25 0.78
N ASP A 131 -26.40 12.02 0.49
CA ASP A 131 -27.50 12.29 1.43
C ASP A 131 -27.46 11.37 2.67
N ASP A 132 -27.05 10.09 2.48
CA ASP A 132 -26.87 9.14 3.57
C ASP A 132 -25.71 9.53 4.47
N PHE A 133 -24.62 10.03 3.90
CA PHE A 133 -23.47 10.52 4.67
C PHE A 133 -23.82 11.76 5.48
N ALA A 134 -24.47 12.76 4.88
CA ALA A 134 -24.90 13.97 5.57
C ALA A 134 -25.82 13.65 6.75
N SER A 135 -26.83 12.79 6.54
CA SER A 135 -27.76 12.38 7.60
C SER A 135 -27.10 11.55 8.71
N ASN A 136 -26.12 10.69 8.39
CA ASN A 136 -25.39 9.93 9.39
C ASN A 136 -24.39 10.78 10.16
N GLN A 137 -23.73 11.75 9.51
CA GLN A 137 -22.82 12.68 10.16
C GLN A 137 -23.56 13.53 11.20
N ALA A 138 -24.70 14.09 10.85
CA ALA A 138 -25.56 14.83 11.77
C ALA A 138 -26.01 14.01 13.00
N ARG A 139 -26.10 12.68 12.87
CA ARG A 139 -26.45 11.78 13.99
C ARG A 139 -25.27 11.41 14.88
N ILE A 140 -24.02 11.45 14.37
CA ILE A 140 -22.83 11.03 15.11
C ILE A 140 -22.24 12.22 15.88
N SER A 141 -22.15 13.39 15.27
CA SER A 141 -21.66 14.62 15.92
C SER A 141 -22.08 15.83 15.11
N GLU A 142 -22.77 16.79 15.77
CA GLU A 142 -22.96 18.11 15.18
C GLU A 142 -21.60 18.83 15.15
N VAL A 143 -21.21 19.36 13.99
CA VAL A 143 -19.94 20.10 13.81
C VAL A 143 -19.77 21.18 14.85
N GLY A 144 -20.88 21.89 15.22
CA GLY A 144 -20.87 22.92 16.25
C GLY A 144 -20.39 22.47 17.63
N VAL A 145 -20.49 21.16 17.95
CA VAL A 145 -20.07 20.64 19.26
C VAL A 145 -18.54 20.55 19.37
N TYR A 146 -17.85 20.11 18.31
CA TYR A 146 -16.39 19.95 18.37
C TYR A 146 -15.62 21.08 17.71
N ALA A 147 -16.22 21.82 16.77
CA ALA A 147 -15.58 22.93 16.09
C ALA A 147 -15.10 24.00 17.09
N ALA A 148 -15.90 24.36 18.06
CA ALA A 148 -15.53 25.30 19.12
C ALA A 148 -14.27 24.84 19.89
N SER A 149 -14.16 23.54 20.20
CA SER A 149 -12.99 22.99 20.89
C SER A 149 -11.75 22.97 20.01
N VAL A 150 -11.92 22.71 18.70
CA VAL A 150 -10.82 22.75 17.73
C VAL A 150 -10.31 24.18 17.57
N LEU A 151 -11.20 25.16 17.35
CA LEU A 151 -10.86 26.57 17.22
C LEU A 151 -10.15 27.10 18.46
N ASP A 152 -10.68 26.85 19.65
CA ASP A 152 -10.04 27.21 20.92
C ASP A 152 -8.64 26.58 21.08
N THR A 153 -8.44 25.37 20.58
CA THR A 153 -7.13 24.71 20.60
C THR A 153 -6.17 25.36 19.60
N VAL A 154 -6.63 25.66 18.38
CA VAL A 154 -5.85 26.36 17.34
C VAL A 154 -5.38 27.73 17.87
N ASP A 155 -6.28 28.49 18.49
CA ASP A 155 -5.98 29.81 19.06
C ASP A 155 -4.97 29.70 20.21
N ARG A 156 -5.17 28.78 21.14
CA ARG A 156 -4.24 28.58 22.27
C ARG A 156 -2.84 28.17 21.85
N LEU A 157 -2.73 27.44 20.75
CA LEU A 157 -1.44 27.02 20.20
C LEU A 157 -0.81 28.04 19.25
N GLY A 158 -1.50 29.14 18.94
CA GLY A 158 -1.02 30.16 18.02
C GLY A 158 -0.90 29.71 16.58
N LEU A 159 -1.73 28.78 16.15
CA LEU A 159 -1.67 28.14 14.82
C LEU A 159 -2.56 28.83 13.77
N ALA A 160 -3.25 29.91 14.13
CA ALA A 160 -4.22 30.60 13.28
C ALA A 160 -3.68 31.15 11.94
N ALA A 161 -2.34 31.24 11.77
CA ALA A 161 -1.71 31.75 10.54
C ALA A 161 -1.15 30.64 9.61
N GLY A 162 -1.52 29.40 9.81
CA GLY A 162 -1.00 28.26 9.06
C GLY A 162 -1.97 27.71 8.01
N ALA A 163 -1.49 26.72 7.25
CA ALA A 163 -2.35 25.87 6.41
C ALA A 163 -2.91 24.72 7.25
N ALA A 164 -4.21 24.45 7.12
CA ALA A 164 -4.87 23.34 7.78
C ALA A 164 -5.19 22.21 6.78
N LEU A 165 -5.04 20.95 7.20
CA LEU A 165 -5.44 19.76 6.46
C LEU A 165 -6.35 18.92 7.34
N GLU A 166 -7.57 18.69 6.89
CA GLU A 166 -8.49 17.75 7.50
C GLU A 166 -8.52 16.43 6.73
N VAL A 167 -8.41 15.32 7.45
CA VAL A 167 -8.50 13.98 6.86
C VAL A 167 -9.90 13.42 7.10
N GLY A 168 -10.64 13.19 6.02
CA GLY A 168 -12.04 12.75 6.09
C GLY A 168 -12.99 13.90 6.46
N PRO A 169 -13.01 14.99 5.69
CA PRO A 169 -13.71 16.23 6.06
C PRO A 169 -15.24 16.11 6.06
N GLY A 170 -15.80 14.99 5.63
CA GLY A 170 -17.25 14.88 5.45
C GLY A 170 -17.77 15.89 4.44
N ASP A 171 -18.64 16.80 4.89
CA ASP A 171 -19.15 17.93 4.10
C ASP A 171 -18.25 19.17 4.12
N GLY A 172 -17.16 19.15 4.91
CA GLY A 172 -16.17 20.23 4.99
C GLY A 172 -16.56 21.39 5.91
N GLU A 173 -17.60 21.26 6.72
CA GLU A 173 -18.06 22.33 7.62
C GLU A 173 -16.98 22.79 8.62
N LEU A 174 -16.15 21.86 9.13
CA LEU A 174 -15.05 22.24 10.03
C LEU A 174 -14.00 23.08 9.33
N LEU A 175 -13.59 22.70 8.10
CA LEU A 175 -12.65 23.49 7.29
C LEU A 175 -13.20 24.87 6.95
N ALA A 176 -14.51 25.00 6.77
CA ALA A 176 -15.15 26.29 6.53
C ALA A 176 -15.17 27.19 7.78
N ALA A 177 -15.04 26.61 8.97
CA ALA A 177 -14.99 27.31 10.25
C ALA A 177 -13.57 27.71 10.69
N LEU A 178 -12.53 27.06 10.13
CA LEU A 178 -11.10 27.35 10.37
C LEU A 178 -10.60 28.52 9.54
#